data_8f41da4b0e485780447eec208b1266b9
#
_entry.id   8f41da4b0e485780447eec208b1266b9
#
_cell.length_a   1.000
_cell.length_b   1.000
_cell.length_c   1.000
_cell.angle_alpha   90.00
_cell.angle_beta   90.00
_cell.angle_gamma   90.00
#
_symmetry.space_group_name_H-M   'P 1'
#
loop_
_entity.id
_entity.type
_entity.pdbx_description
1 polymer ?
#
loop_
_entity_poly.entity_id
_entity_poly.type
_entity_poly.pdbx_seq_one_letter_code
_entity_poly.pdbx_strand_id
1 'polypeptide(L)'
;LEWYGKISQRWANGNRATTLRINNIGPVHQYPDPTLKKSRGYKPTIDFCFRDWDTSNSYFGVECKNLYNHQNDKIKRYVETGVKNYTSGRYGSQSSESSIIGYVLSGKIPEIVAELVSEIAKITPVNNLSRELRYVEPQYSSQHTRDIDNQEITIHHLFFDFSH
;
A
#
# COMPACT_ATOMS: atom_id res chain seq x y z
N LEU A 1 -10.14 -12.87 -13.03
CA LEU A 1 -8.97 -13.44 -13.75
C LEU A 1 -8.70 -12.71 -15.07
N GLU A 2 -9.73 -12.38 -15.86
CA GLU A 2 -9.56 -11.68 -17.14
C GLU A 2 -8.98 -10.26 -17.00
N TRP A 3 -9.43 -9.52 -16.00
CA TRP A 3 -8.91 -8.16 -15.67
C TRP A 3 -7.43 -8.19 -15.32
N TYR A 4 -7.02 -9.17 -14.55
CA TYR A 4 -5.62 -9.37 -14.14
C TYR A 4 -4.71 -9.65 -15.35
N GLY A 5 -5.17 -10.48 -16.28
CA GLY A 5 -4.46 -10.74 -17.53
C GLY A 5 -4.26 -9.49 -18.38
N LYS A 6 -5.27 -8.61 -18.43
CA LYS A 6 -5.20 -7.33 -19.18
C LYS A 6 -4.20 -6.34 -18.57
N ILE A 7 -4.12 -6.26 -17.24
CA ILE A 7 -3.13 -5.39 -16.56
C ILE A 7 -1.72 -5.92 -16.79
N SER A 8 -1.50 -7.21 -16.58
CA SER A 8 -0.20 -7.85 -16.82
C SER A 8 0.27 -7.68 -18.25
N GLN A 9 -0.63 -7.79 -19.22
CA GLN A 9 -0.32 -7.58 -20.63
C GLN A 9 0.01 -6.11 -20.96
N ARG A 10 -0.74 -5.17 -20.40
CA ARG A 10 -0.44 -3.72 -20.56
C ARG A 10 0.88 -3.36 -19.91
N TRP A 11 1.17 -3.90 -18.74
CA TRP A 11 2.45 -3.73 -18.06
C TRP A 11 3.61 -4.26 -18.90
N ALA A 12 3.53 -5.47 -19.40
CA ALA A 12 4.55 -6.08 -20.25
C ALA A 12 4.77 -5.28 -21.56
N ASN A 13 3.70 -4.79 -22.16
CA ASN A 13 3.78 -3.98 -23.38
C ASN A 13 4.35 -2.56 -23.12
N GLY A 14 4.01 -1.93 -21.99
CA GLY A 14 4.58 -0.64 -21.58
C GLY A 14 6.08 -0.74 -21.32
N ASN A 15 6.53 -1.81 -20.71
CA ASN A 15 7.93 -2.03 -20.37
C ASN A 15 8.84 -2.33 -21.58
N ARG A 16 8.27 -2.80 -22.70
CA ARG A 16 9.04 -2.97 -23.96
C ARG A 16 9.51 -1.65 -24.55
N ALA A 17 8.84 -0.54 -24.20
CA ALA A 17 9.21 0.79 -24.70
C ALA A 17 10.25 1.51 -23.81
N THR A 18 10.54 1.00 -22.61
CA THR A 18 11.53 1.57 -21.70
C THR A 18 12.75 0.66 -21.65
N THR A 19 13.94 1.24 -21.82
CA THR A 19 15.24 0.57 -21.74
C THR A 19 15.58 0.01 -20.34
N LEU A 20 14.68 0.15 -19.37
CA LEU A 20 14.79 -0.43 -18.05
C LEU A 20 14.40 -1.90 -18.11
N ARG A 21 15.30 -2.77 -17.66
CA ARG A 21 15.08 -4.23 -17.52
C ARG A 21 14.05 -4.54 -16.41
N ILE A 22 12.78 -4.19 -16.63
CA ILE A 22 11.67 -4.55 -15.73
C ILE A 22 11.02 -5.87 -16.19
N ASN A 23 11.74 -6.70 -16.93
CA ASN A 23 11.21 -7.96 -17.49
C ASN A 23 10.78 -8.98 -16.44
N ASN A 24 11.20 -8.79 -15.18
CA ASN A 24 11.01 -9.75 -14.11
C ASN A 24 10.08 -9.24 -12.99
N ILE A 25 9.44 -8.07 -13.13
CA ILE A 25 8.47 -7.56 -12.16
C ILE A 25 7.07 -7.95 -12.59
N GLY A 26 6.35 -8.65 -11.74
CA GLY A 26 4.96 -9.03 -11.97
C GLY A 26 4.07 -8.82 -10.74
N PRO A 27 2.77 -8.53 -10.95
CA PRO A 27 1.82 -8.46 -9.86
C PRO A 27 1.47 -9.86 -9.36
N VAL A 28 1.47 -10.03 -8.05
CA VAL A 28 1.06 -11.27 -7.37
C VAL A 28 -0.11 -10.95 -6.44
N HIS A 29 -1.22 -11.66 -6.62
CA HIS A 29 -2.42 -11.49 -5.79
C HIS A 29 -2.36 -12.38 -4.55
N GLN A 30 -2.86 -11.88 -3.42
CA GLN A 30 -2.88 -12.58 -2.13
C GLN A 30 -1.53 -13.19 -1.77
N TYR A 31 -0.50 -12.34 -1.78
CA TYR A 31 0.86 -12.77 -1.54
C TYR A 31 1.11 -13.03 -0.04
N PRO A 32 1.42 -14.27 0.38
CA PRO A 32 1.82 -14.55 1.74
C PRO A 32 3.26 -14.07 1.96
N ASP A 33 3.48 -13.16 2.91
CA ASP A 33 4.83 -12.65 3.19
C ASP A 33 5.76 -13.81 3.60
N PRO A 34 6.84 -14.08 2.82
CA PRO A 34 7.74 -15.20 3.09
C PRO A 34 8.63 -14.97 4.32
N THR A 35 8.81 -13.71 4.75
CA THR A 35 9.72 -13.36 5.84
C THR A 35 9.14 -13.68 7.21
N LEU A 36 7.81 -13.83 7.30
CA LEU A 36 7.14 -14.12 8.56
C LEU A 36 7.15 -15.61 8.89
N LYS A 37 7.64 -15.93 10.09
CA LYS A 37 7.50 -17.28 10.66
C LYS A 37 6.02 -17.58 10.89
N LYS A 38 5.56 -18.80 10.61
CA LYS A 38 4.22 -19.27 10.95
C LYS A 38 3.98 -19.09 12.45
N SER A 39 3.21 -18.07 12.84
CA SER A 39 2.48 -18.12 14.10
C SER A 39 1.22 -18.97 13.88
N ARG A 40 0.58 -19.44 14.96
CA ARG A 40 -0.65 -20.26 14.86
C ARG A 40 -1.64 -19.61 13.88
N GLY A 41 -1.88 -20.23 12.72
CA GLY A 41 -2.81 -19.75 11.71
C GLY A 41 -2.19 -19.56 10.31
N TYR A 42 -2.94 -18.92 9.42
CA TYR A 42 -2.48 -18.57 8.08
C TYR A 42 -1.44 -17.45 8.14
N LYS A 43 -0.46 -17.49 7.25
CA LYS A 43 0.48 -16.37 7.09
C LYS A 43 -0.31 -15.10 6.75
N PRO A 44 0.08 -13.93 7.29
CA PRO A 44 -0.46 -12.66 6.84
C PRO A 44 -0.31 -12.53 5.33
N THR A 45 -1.38 -12.17 4.67
CA THR A 45 -1.45 -12.08 3.21
C THR A 45 -1.69 -10.64 2.84
N ILE A 46 -0.86 -10.10 1.97
CA ILE A 46 -1.07 -8.78 1.37
C ILE A 46 -2.01 -8.92 0.18
N ASP A 47 -2.84 -7.93 -0.10
CA ASP A 47 -3.85 -8.03 -1.14
C ASP A 47 -3.23 -8.26 -2.52
N PHE A 48 -2.19 -7.50 -2.85
CA PHE A 48 -1.32 -7.81 -3.97
C PHE A 48 0.05 -7.14 -3.81
N CYS A 49 1.04 -7.60 -4.56
CA CYS A 49 2.36 -6.99 -4.59
C CYS A 49 2.94 -7.00 -5.99
N PHE A 50 3.90 -6.11 -6.21
CA PHE A 50 4.79 -6.16 -7.36
C PHE A 50 6.12 -6.71 -6.88
N ARG A 51 6.54 -7.80 -7.47
CA ARG A 51 7.75 -8.51 -7.09
C ARG A 51 8.69 -8.62 -8.26
N ASP A 52 9.97 -8.39 -8.01
CA ASP A 52 11.06 -8.82 -8.87
C ASP A 52 11.34 -10.31 -8.58
N TRP A 53 11.28 -11.13 -9.62
CA TRP A 53 11.48 -12.58 -9.50
C TRP A 53 12.94 -12.96 -9.25
N ASP A 54 13.87 -12.05 -9.54
CA ASP A 54 15.32 -12.27 -9.37
C ASP A 54 15.83 -11.87 -7.97
N THR A 55 15.11 -11.01 -7.27
CA THR A 55 15.45 -10.56 -5.91
C THR A 55 14.55 -11.24 -4.87
N SER A 56 15.14 -11.96 -3.96
CA SER A 56 14.45 -13.02 -3.21
C SER A 56 13.38 -12.55 -2.22
N ASN A 57 13.46 -11.36 -1.60
CA ASN A 57 12.60 -11.03 -0.47
C ASN A 57 12.00 -9.61 -0.47
N SER A 58 12.43 -8.73 -1.38
CA SER A 58 11.86 -7.39 -1.50
C SER A 58 10.67 -7.38 -2.46
N TYR A 59 9.61 -6.70 -2.09
CA TYR A 59 8.43 -6.52 -2.94
C TYR A 59 7.76 -5.18 -2.63
N PHE A 60 7.16 -4.55 -3.62
CA PHE A 60 6.29 -3.41 -3.43
C PHE A 60 4.89 -3.91 -3.08
N GLY A 61 4.54 -3.83 -1.80
CA GLY A 61 3.26 -4.31 -1.30
C GLY A 61 2.14 -3.32 -1.46
N VAL A 62 0.95 -3.80 -1.75
CA VAL A 62 -0.27 -3.00 -1.85
C VAL A 62 -1.39 -3.63 -1.05
N GLU A 63 -1.89 -2.89 -0.08
CA GLU A 63 -3.02 -3.24 0.76
C GLU A 63 -4.24 -2.43 0.33
N CYS A 64 -5.44 -3.01 0.37
CA CYS A 64 -6.68 -2.35 -0.05
C CYS A 64 -7.63 -2.19 1.12
N LYS A 65 -8.26 -1.04 1.24
CA LYS A 65 -9.21 -0.73 2.31
C LYS A 65 -10.43 0.03 1.77
N ASN A 66 -11.61 -0.38 2.22
CA ASN A 66 -12.83 0.38 1.99
C ASN A 66 -12.94 1.52 3.00
N LEU A 67 -13.25 2.71 2.53
CA LEU A 67 -13.40 3.93 3.31
C LEU A 67 -14.79 4.51 3.15
N TYR A 68 -15.32 5.02 4.26
CA TYR A 68 -16.63 5.65 4.34
C TYR A 68 -16.53 6.89 5.21
N ASN A 69 -17.18 7.97 4.79
CA ASN A 69 -17.28 9.18 5.59
C ASN A 69 -18.01 8.91 6.91
N HIS A 70 -17.53 9.50 8.01
CA HIS A 70 -18.07 9.36 9.36
C HIS A 70 -18.12 7.92 9.91
N GLN A 71 -17.34 7.00 9.34
CA GLN A 71 -17.14 5.66 9.90
C GLN A 71 -15.74 5.53 10.49
N ASN A 72 -15.59 6.00 11.74
CA ASN A 72 -14.32 6.02 12.46
C ASN A 72 -13.65 4.63 12.57
N ASP A 73 -14.43 3.55 12.62
CA ASP A 73 -13.91 2.18 12.63
C ASP A 73 -13.17 1.84 11.33
N LYS A 74 -13.62 2.33 10.19
CA LYS A 74 -12.97 2.12 8.89
C LYS A 74 -11.68 2.92 8.78
N ILE A 75 -11.69 4.18 9.24
CA ILE A 75 -10.50 5.03 9.31
C ILE A 75 -9.45 4.39 10.25
N LYS A 76 -9.85 3.98 11.45
CA LYS A 76 -8.98 3.25 12.37
C LYS A 76 -8.43 1.97 11.76
N ARG A 77 -9.28 1.18 11.09
CA ARG A 77 -8.85 -0.06 10.43
C ARG A 77 -7.84 0.21 9.31
N TYR A 78 -8.00 1.28 8.54
CA TYR A 78 -7.01 1.69 7.54
C TYR A 78 -5.63 1.88 8.17
N VAL A 79 -5.57 2.54 9.32
CA VAL A 79 -4.33 2.78 10.05
C VAL A 79 -3.84 1.51 10.75
N GLU A 80 -4.67 0.85 11.54
CA GLU A 80 -4.28 -0.29 12.38
C GLU A 80 -3.91 -1.54 11.59
N THR A 81 -4.57 -1.81 10.46
CA THR A 81 -4.34 -3.00 9.64
C THR A 81 -3.80 -2.69 8.24
N GLY A 82 -3.57 -1.43 7.94
CA GLY A 82 -2.88 -0.96 6.75
C GLY A 82 -1.51 -0.40 7.15
N VAL A 83 -1.48 0.84 7.64
CA VAL A 83 -0.23 1.53 7.97
C VAL A 83 0.63 0.74 8.97
N LYS A 84 0.05 0.29 10.10
CA LYS A 84 0.80 -0.47 11.13
C LYS A 84 1.34 -1.81 10.64
N ASN A 85 0.71 -2.47 9.68
CA ASN A 85 1.27 -3.70 9.14
C ASN A 85 2.62 -3.47 8.44
N TYR A 86 2.80 -2.30 7.83
CA TYR A 86 4.08 -1.92 7.24
C TYR A 86 5.07 -1.39 8.27
N THR A 87 4.64 -0.51 9.17
CA THR A 87 5.55 0.07 10.17
C THR A 87 6.03 -0.94 11.20
N SER A 88 5.22 -1.93 11.54
CA SER A 88 5.64 -3.06 12.40
C SER A 88 6.49 -4.11 11.68
N GLY A 89 6.74 -3.95 10.38
CA GLY A 89 7.44 -4.94 9.57
C GLY A 89 6.67 -6.25 9.35
N ARG A 90 5.37 -6.28 9.65
CA ARG A 90 4.52 -7.44 9.36
C ARG A 90 4.35 -7.67 7.87
N TYR A 91 4.42 -6.60 7.06
CA TYR A 91 4.47 -6.65 5.60
C TYR A 91 5.71 -5.92 5.12
N GLY A 92 6.33 -6.44 4.06
CA GLY A 92 7.42 -5.77 3.37
C GLY A 92 8.61 -5.39 4.25
N SER A 93 9.03 -6.27 5.18
CA SER A 93 10.10 -5.97 6.13
C SER A 93 11.44 -5.61 5.48
N GLN A 94 11.61 -5.90 4.19
CA GLN A 94 12.81 -5.56 3.41
C GLN A 94 12.55 -4.51 2.33
N SER A 95 11.37 -3.87 2.33
CA SER A 95 10.99 -2.89 1.33
C SER A 95 11.03 -1.48 1.94
N SER A 96 11.60 -0.53 1.23
CA SER A 96 11.60 0.90 1.63
C SER A 96 10.34 1.64 1.22
N GLU A 97 9.53 1.03 0.35
CA GLU A 97 8.30 1.62 -0.17
C GLU A 97 7.16 0.59 -0.22
N SER A 98 5.94 1.07 -0.01
CA SER A 98 4.71 0.27 -0.09
C SER A 98 3.53 1.18 -0.42
N SER A 99 2.35 0.61 -0.66
CA SER A 99 1.15 1.39 -0.94
C SER A 99 -0.07 0.88 -0.20
N ILE A 100 -1.02 1.80 0.05
CA ILE A 100 -2.36 1.47 0.50
C ILE A 100 -3.36 2.13 -0.45
N ILE A 101 -4.27 1.33 -0.99
CA ILE A 101 -5.39 1.82 -1.80
C ILE A 101 -6.61 1.98 -0.90
N GLY A 102 -7.16 3.20 -0.86
CA GLY A 102 -8.43 3.51 -0.23
C GLY A 102 -9.54 3.58 -1.28
N TYR A 103 -10.50 2.66 -1.23
CA TYR A 103 -11.73 2.75 -2.01
C TYR A 103 -12.74 3.59 -1.22
N VAL A 104 -12.97 4.83 -1.66
CA VAL A 104 -13.94 5.75 -1.04
C VAL A 104 -15.33 5.39 -1.54
N LEU A 105 -16.13 4.78 -0.68
CA LEU A 105 -17.48 4.30 -1.01
C LEU A 105 -18.58 5.28 -0.52
N SER A 106 -18.24 6.25 0.30
CA SER A 106 -19.09 7.40 0.63
C SER A 106 -18.26 8.59 1.15
N GLY A 107 -18.74 9.81 0.91
CA GLY A 107 -18.06 11.04 1.29
C GLY A 107 -17.07 11.52 0.24
N LYS A 108 -16.26 12.50 0.59
CA LYS A 108 -15.28 13.11 -0.31
C LYS A 108 -13.86 12.77 0.12
N ILE A 109 -12.98 12.52 -0.85
CA ILE A 109 -11.56 12.22 -0.59
C ILE A 109 -10.90 13.23 0.38
N PRO A 110 -11.06 14.57 0.24
CA PRO A 110 -10.44 15.50 1.18
C PRO A 110 -10.89 15.34 2.64
N GLU A 111 -12.17 14.99 2.87
CA GLU A 111 -12.71 14.76 4.22
C GLU A 111 -12.10 13.48 4.83
N ILE A 112 -12.09 12.40 4.06
CA ILE A 112 -11.46 11.13 4.44
C ILE A 112 -9.96 11.33 4.75
N VAL A 113 -9.25 12.08 3.92
CA VAL A 113 -7.82 12.37 4.12
C VAL A 113 -7.61 13.15 5.41
N ALA A 114 -8.45 14.14 5.72
CA ALA A 114 -8.33 14.89 6.98
C ALA A 114 -8.50 13.99 8.22
N GLU A 115 -9.44 13.04 8.18
CA GLU A 115 -9.62 12.05 9.25
C GLU A 115 -8.40 11.10 9.35
N LEU A 116 -7.88 10.63 8.20
CA LEU A 116 -6.69 9.78 8.16
C LEU A 116 -5.45 10.48 8.70
N VAL A 117 -5.21 11.75 8.36
CA VAL A 117 -4.10 12.56 8.91
C VAL A 117 -4.15 12.56 10.44
N SER A 118 -5.33 12.82 11.01
CA SER A 118 -5.53 12.82 12.45
C SER A 118 -5.26 11.45 13.10
N GLU A 119 -5.62 10.37 12.42
CA GLU A 119 -5.42 9.02 12.95
C GLU A 119 -3.98 8.53 12.79
N ILE A 120 -3.33 8.82 11.67
CA ILE A 120 -1.92 8.47 11.43
C ILE A 120 -1.00 9.22 12.40
N ALA A 121 -1.30 10.49 12.70
CA ALA A 121 -0.52 11.29 13.66
C ALA A 121 -0.47 10.67 15.06
N LYS A 122 -1.40 9.78 15.43
CA LYS A 122 -1.37 9.07 16.71
C LYS A 122 -0.31 7.98 16.78
N ILE A 123 0.07 7.41 15.64
CA ILE A 123 1.07 6.34 15.58
C ILE A 123 2.46 6.85 15.18
N THR A 124 2.51 7.93 14.44
CA THR A 124 3.77 8.56 14.03
C THR A 124 3.60 10.08 14.07
N PRO A 125 3.90 10.73 15.21
CA PRO A 125 3.60 12.14 15.45
C PRO A 125 4.24 13.13 14.47
N VAL A 126 5.32 12.74 13.80
CA VAL A 126 6.17 13.63 12.98
C VAL A 126 5.78 13.63 11.50
N ASN A 127 5.04 12.63 11.03
CA ASN A 127 4.85 12.42 9.59
C ASN A 127 3.39 12.57 9.16
N ASN A 128 3.08 13.73 8.64
CA ASN A 128 1.80 14.02 8.03
C ASN A 128 1.69 13.40 6.63
N LEU A 129 0.47 13.03 6.24
CA LEU A 129 0.17 12.75 4.83
C LEU A 129 0.46 14.00 4.00
N SER A 130 1.42 13.92 3.11
CA SER A 130 1.75 14.98 2.16
C SER A 130 1.18 14.63 0.78
N ARG A 131 0.56 15.62 0.13
CA ARG A 131 0.04 15.45 -1.22
C ARG A 131 1.20 15.46 -2.23
N GLU A 132 1.23 14.43 -3.08
CA GLU A 132 2.15 14.35 -4.21
C GLU A 132 1.64 15.24 -5.35
N LEU A 133 2.33 16.35 -5.61
CA LEU A 133 1.92 17.33 -6.63
C LEU A 133 2.19 16.90 -8.07
N ARG A 134 2.95 15.82 -8.25
CA ARG A 134 3.35 15.32 -9.59
C ARG A 134 2.23 14.63 -10.36
N TYR A 135 1.16 14.26 -9.67
CA TYR A 135 0.08 13.46 -10.23
C TYR A 135 -1.22 14.24 -10.35
N VAL A 136 -1.98 13.97 -11.41
CA VAL A 136 -3.28 14.59 -11.65
C VAL A 136 -4.29 14.13 -10.60
N GLU A 137 -4.30 12.81 -10.30
CA GLU A 137 -5.14 12.24 -9.27
C GLU A 137 -4.55 12.50 -7.87
N PRO A 138 -5.39 12.68 -6.85
CA PRO A 138 -4.93 12.89 -5.49
C PRO A 138 -4.14 11.68 -4.96
N GLN A 139 -2.84 11.84 -4.88
CA GLN A 139 -1.93 10.88 -4.27
C GLN A 139 -1.25 11.54 -3.07
N TYR A 140 -1.04 10.75 -2.05
CA TYR A 140 -0.41 11.19 -0.81
C TYR A 140 0.67 10.21 -0.42
N SER A 141 1.63 10.67 0.36
CA SER A 141 2.65 9.81 0.96
C SER A 141 2.82 10.12 2.44
N SER A 142 3.23 9.12 3.19
CA SER A 142 3.68 9.28 4.58
C SER A 142 4.98 8.53 4.79
N GLN A 143 5.87 9.11 5.60
CA GLN A 143 7.13 8.48 5.97
C GLN A 143 7.05 8.00 7.42
N HIS A 144 7.58 6.82 7.67
CA HIS A 144 7.55 6.18 8.97
C HIS A 144 8.88 5.49 9.25
N THR A 145 9.22 5.38 10.52
CA THR A 145 10.30 4.51 10.98
C THR A 145 9.70 3.16 11.36
N ARG A 146 10.26 2.07 10.86
CA ARG A 146 9.80 0.72 11.21
C ARG A 146 10.27 0.31 12.60
N ASP A 147 9.38 -0.35 13.33
CA ASP A 147 9.63 -0.76 14.72
C ASP A 147 10.69 -1.87 14.83
N ILE A 148 10.85 -2.72 13.80
CA ILE A 148 11.69 -3.92 13.86
C ILE A 148 13.18 -3.67 13.58
N ASP A 149 13.51 -2.65 12.79
CA ASP A 149 14.86 -2.42 12.28
C ASP A 149 15.26 -0.94 12.25
N ASN A 150 14.39 -0.04 12.67
CA ASN A 150 14.54 1.41 12.63
C ASN A 150 14.83 1.97 11.21
N GLN A 151 14.49 1.22 10.16
CA GLN A 151 14.60 1.70 8.79
C GLN A 151 13.40 2.55 8.40
N GLU A 152 13.64 3.50 7.52
CA GLU A 152 12.55 4.32 6.96
C GLU A 152 11.74 3.54 5.94
N ILE A 153 10.43 3.77 5.96
CA ILE A 153 9.51 3.28 4.94
C ILE A 153 8.60 4.42 4.49
N THR A 154 8.45 4.56 3.17
CA THR A 154 7.47 5.45 2.57
C THR A 154 6.22 4.66 2.20
N ILE A 155 5.06 5.11 2.66
CA ILE A 155 3.77 4.53 2.30
C ILE A 155 3.05 5.50 1.37
N HIS A 156 2.75 5.04 0.15
CA HIS A 156 1.95 5.78 -0.82
C HIS A 156 0.47 5.49 -0.60
N HIS A 157 -0.34 6.54 -0.52
CA HIS A 157 -1.77 6.46 -0.31
C HIS A 157 -2.51 6.88 -1.58
N LEU A 158 -3.20 5.95 -2.20
CA LEU A 158 -3.97 6.14 -3.43
C LEU A 158 -5.45 6.07 -3.10
N PHE A 159 -6.23 7.07 -3.49
CA PHE A 159 -7.66 7.07 -3.23
C PHE A 159 -8.44 7.02 -4.53
N PHE A 160 -9.37 6.08 -4.62
CA PHE A 160 -10.29 5.95 -5.74
C PHE A 160 -11.71 6.23 -5.25
N ASP A 161 -12.39 7.16 -5.92
CA ASP A 161 -13.74 7.57 -5.58
C ASP A 161 -14.77 6.67 -6.28
N PHE A 162 -15.56 5.99 -5.46
CA PHE A 162 -16.71 5.16 -5.86
C PHE A 162 -18.00 5.61 -5.16
N SER A 163 -18.02 6.83 -4.60
CA SER A 163 -19.16 7.40 -3.89
C SER A 163 -20.20 7.96 -4.85
N HIS A 164 -20.87 7.13 -5.64
CA HIS A 164 -21.92 7.52 -6.59
C HIS A 164 -23.27 7.67 -5.91
#